data_3bee38d0ab67dc786a15576a18f9fdb6
#
_entry.id   3bee38d0ab67dc786a15576a18f9fdb6
#
_cell.length_a   1.000
_cell.length_b   1.000
_cell.length_c   1.000
_cell.angle_alpha   90.00
_cell.angle_beta   90.00
_cell.angle_gamma   90.00
#
_symmetry.space_group_name_H-M   'P 1'
#
loop_
_entity.id
_entity.type
_entity.pdbx_description
1 polymer ?
#
loop_
_entity_poly.entity_id
_entity_poly.type
_entity_poly.pdbx_seq_one_letter_code
_entity_poly.pdbx_strand_id
1 'polypeptide(L)'
;MKPAITRILASALALVTTVAPLALVPEILAADVATTNAPTIIEVSVDAAKIVNTMRGGIGASWHAMETMIPYGVKHPHFTGYSQGGSGWGAYPPAEDERAWQQIYRHANWLGLDWNRVEVEQRVYEPERDQFTLDNPEMRILYRILDWNQKNGTDVFFQQMWCNTAWLAYPEFRDDPVGRVHSAPNDLEAFANGLATLMEHLIKQRGYTCIKWLCINNEPGKNFSWWQAPPNKPLSIGEGLAAVRQALDRRGIKLPLSGPDATTAFPATAPGDLDFLPLLGAYDFHDYGADFDFRTKGHITQQERNAALWSKYAHGDGKPLFLSEFGTMAYGWFPDKPGPSCPQSALVGSELIIRLANAGVDGFNRWSFLNRGDLDGQWQFVDTWDRQQQKLLKTFSPHPNSYFCLGLLSRFTAKNSEVLASRVGEFKVDGWQRVFAAAFRSPQGNLTIAIVNDAPSDCQFKLSLTGAKPSAPLRRYRFTEAEHERADIKINPQRGFAPAAGAAAWQDTLPGNSLTIYSTYNLKHDAPGIILEQKQSPRTNSAEPKK
;
A
#
# COMPACT_ATOMS: atom_id res chain seq x y z
N MET A 1 0.81 -36.06 18.11
CA MET A 1 -0.28 -35.23 18.60
C MET A 1 -0.70 -34.31 17.47
N LYS A 2 -1.75 -34.68 16.76
CA LYS A 2 -2.37 -33.90 15.69
C LYS A 2 -3.86 -33.85 16.02
N PRO A 3 -4.41 -32.77 16.48
CA PRO A 3 -5.61 -32.23 15.85
C PRO A 3 -5.90 -30.71 16.03
N ALA A 4 -4.95 -29.83 16.35
CA ALA A 4 -5.27 -28.41 16.62
C ALA A 4 -5.31 -27.51 15.37
N ILE A 5 -4.65 -27.91 14.27
CA ILE A 5 -4.53 -27.05 13.07
C ILE A 5 -5.80 -27.01 12.22
N THR A 6 -6.65 -28.04 12.31
CA THR A 6 -7.86 -28.15 11.49
C THR A 6 -9.03 -27.27 11.96
N ARG A 7 -8.99 -26.74 13.17
CA ARG A 7 -10.10 -25.95 13.72
C ARG A 7 -10.06 -24.46 13.38
N ILE A 8 -8.89 -23.90 13.10
CA ILE A 8 -8.77 -22.46 12.78
C ILE A 8 -9.16 -22.19 11.31
N LEU A 9 -8.94 -23.15 10.42
CA LEU A 9 -9.38 -23.06 9.02
C LEU A 9 -10.91 -23.22 8.85
N ALA A 10 -11.58 -23.88 9.79
CA ALA A 10 -13.02 -24.13 9.70
C ALA A 10 -13.89 -22.91 10.02
N SER A 11 -13.39 -21.95 10.78
CA SER A 11 -14.18 -20.77 11.18
C SER A 11 -14.23 -19.67 10.09
N ALA A 12 -13.29 -19.64 9.17
CA ALA A 12 -13.33 -18.73 8.02
C ALA A 12 -14.17 -19.28 6.85
N LEU A 13 -14.51 -20.57 6.88
CA LEU A 13 -15.23 -21.25 5.77
C LEU A 13 -16.75 -21.39 5.98
N ALA A 14 -17.26 -20.97 7.12
CA ALA A 14 -18.68 -21.20 7.47
C ALA A 14 -19.68 -20.23 6.84
N LEU A 15 -19.27 -19.34 5.94
CA LEU A 15 -20.18 -18.36 5.33
C LEU A 15 -20.42 -18.55 3.81
N VAL A 16 -19.92 -19.61 3.21
CA VAL A 16 -20.20 -19.87 1.77
C VAL A 16 -20.36 -21.37 1.52
N THR A 17 -21.47 -21.96 1.95
CA THR A 17 -21.92 -23.25 1.38
C THR A 17 -23.44 -23.35 1.34
N THR A 18 -24.01 -22.82 0.27
CA THR A 18 -25.18 -23.42 -0.36
C THR A 18 -24.83 -23.62 -1.83
N VAL A 19 -24.23 -24.76 -2.14
CA VAL A 19 -24.02 -25.20 -3.52
C VAL A 19 -25.28 -25.93 -3.98
N ALA A 20 -26.01 -25.34 -4.91
CA ALA A 20 -27.02 -26.03 -5.69
C ALA A 20 -26.35 -26.91 -6.77
N PRO A 21 -26.96 -28.04 -7.19
CA PRO A 21 -26.32 -28.99 -8.09
C PRO A 21 -26.15 -28.43 -9.50
N LEU A 22 -24.99 -28.71 -10.09
CA LEU A 22 -24.68 -28.44 -11.50
C LEU A 22 -25.72 -29.12 -12.43
N ALA A 23 -26.52 -28.32 -13.10
CA ALA A 23 -27.23 -28.73 -14.29
C ALA A 23 -26.30 -28.60 -15.50
N LEU A 24 -26.15 -29.67 -16.25
CA LEU A 24 -25.47 -29.70 -17.54
C LEU A 24 -26.14 -28.67 -18.48
N VAL A 25 -25.39 -27.69 -18.91
CA VAL A 25 -25.81 -26.74 -19.94
C VAL A 25 -25.35 -27.29 -21.28
N PRO A 26 -26.25 -27.45 -22.28
CA PRO A 26 -25.86 -27.90 -23.61
C PRO A 26 -25.04 -26.82 -24.32
N GLU A 27 -24.02 -27.26 -25.05
CA GLU A 27 -23.24 -26.42 -25.98
C GLU A 27 -24.19 -25.79 -27.01
N ILE A 28 -24.39 -24.49 -26.89
CA ILE A 28 -25.03 -23.70 -27.95
C ILE A 28 -23.90 -23.28 -28.90
N LEU A 29 -23.97 -23.84 -30.12
CA LEU A 29 -23.17 -23.41 -31.26
C LEU A 29 -23.24 -21.88 -31.41
N ALA A 30 -22.11 -21.25 -31.33
CA ALA A 30 -21.95 -19.83 -31.61
C ALA A 30 -22.24 -19.57 -33.09
N ALA A 31 -23.35 -18.91 -33.35
CA ALA A 31 -23.56 -18.29 -34.65
C ALA A 31 -22.76 -16.98 -34.69
N ASP A 32 -21.76 -16.93 -35.55
CA ASP A 32 -21.04 -15.73 -35.90
C ASP A 32 -22.01 -14.68 -36.48
N VAL A 33 -22.41 -13.74 -35.65
CA VAL A 33 -22.99 -12.48 -36.13
C VAL A 33 -21.87 -11.46 -36.17
N ALA A 34 -21.15 -11.42 -37.28
CA ALA A 34 -20.23 -10.32 -37.57
C ALA A 34 -21.05 -9.04 -37.82
N THR A 35 -21.44 -8.35 -36.75
CA THR A 35 -21.84 -6.96 -36.84
C THR A 35 -20.58 -6.12 -36.88
N THR A 36 -20.21 -5.60 -38.04
CA THR A 36 -19.22 -4.56 -38.24
C THR A 36 -19.75 -3.26 -37.65
N ASN A 37 -19.81 -3.16 -36.32
CA ASN A 37 -20.01 -1.88 -35.66
C ASN A 37 -18.67 -1.12 -35.72
N ALA A 38 -18.71 0.11 -36.24
CA ALA A 38 -17.56 1.01 -36.12
C ALA A 38 -17.10 1.04 -34.65
N PRO A 39 -15.78 1.01 -34.40
CA PRO A 39 -15.27 0.95 -33.03
C PRO A 39 -15.84 2.13 -32.23
N THR A 40 -16.50 1.82 -31.13
CA THR A 40 -17.06 2.84 -30.24
C THR A 40 -15.92 3.67 -29.66
N ILE A 41 -15.86 4.96 -30.01
CA ILE A 41 -14.89 5.91 -29.43
C ILE A 41 -15.49 6.46 -28.14
N ILE A 42 -14.88 6.18 -27.00
CA ILE A 42 -15.32 6.74 -25.73
C ILE A 42 -14.72 8.13 -25.51
N GLU A 43 -15.46 8.99 -24.83
CA GLU A 43 -14.94 10.28 -24.39
C GLU A 43 -14.28 10.13 -23.00
N VAL A 44 -13.04 10.60 -22.89
CA VAL A 44 -12.36 10.82 -21.60
C VAL A 44 -12.16 12.31 -21.45
N SER A 45 -12.68 12.92 -20.40
CA SER A 45 -12.55 14.35 -20.17
C SER A 45 -11.86 14.64 -18.84
N VAL A 46 -10.98 15.64 -18.85
CA VAL A 46 -10.30 16.17 -17.67
C VAL A 46 -10.54 17.68 -17.60
N ASP A 47 -11.10 18.12 -16.48
CA ASP A 47 -11.24 19.54 -16.16
C ASP A 47 -10.16 19.96 -15.16
N ALA A 48 -9.09 20.55 -15.67
CA ALA A 48 -7.95 20.96 -14.86
C ALA A 48 -8.20 22.21 -13.99
N ALA A 49 -9.33 22.89 -14.17
CA ALA A 49 -9.74 23.96 -13.28
C ALA A 49 -10.45 23.46 -12.02
N LYS A 50 -10.92 22.20 -12.04
CA LYS A 50 -11.69 21.60 -10.94
C LYS A 50 -10.88 20.57 -10.19
N ILE A 51 -10.42 20.91 -8.99
CA ILE A 51 -9.76 20.00 -8.06
C ILE A 51 -10.83 19.23 -7.28
N VAL A 52 -10.70 17.91 -7.21
CA VAL A 52 -11.62 17.04 -6.46
C VAL A 52 -10.97 16.47 -5.19
N ASN A 53 -9.64 16.39 -5.16
CA ASN A 53 -8.88 15.89 -4.03
C ASN A 53 -7.43 16.37 -4.09
N THR A 54 -6.64 16.09 -3.04
CA THR A 54 -5.18 16.30 -3.00
C THR A 54 -4.49 15.05 -2.47
N MET A 55 -3.50 14.55 -3.18
CA MET A 55 -2.71 13.39 -2.81
C MET A 55 -1.70 13.73 -1.70
N ARG A 56 -2.17 14.02 -0.48
CA ARG A 56 -1.33 14.51 0.64
C ARG A 56 -0.25 13.51 1.04
N GLY A 57 -0.53 12.20 0.96
CA GLY A 57 0.45 11.13 1.19
C GLY A 57 1.17 10.70 -0.08
N GLY A 58 0.54 10.81 -1.25
CA GLY A 58 1.06 10.25 -2.48
C GLY A 58 0.96 8.73 -2.56
N ILE A 59 1.92 8.08 -3.21
CA ILE A 59 1.95 6.62 -3.41
C ILE A 59 3.20 6.03 -2.78
N GLY A 60 3.02 5.01 -1.95
CA GLY A 60 4.05 4.35 -1.19
C GLY A 60 3.91 2.83 -1.09
N ALA A 61 4.75 2.22 -0.27
CA ALA A 61 4.71 0.80 0.03
C ALA A 61 5.17 0.49 1.46
N SER A 62 4.69 -0.62 2.01
CA SER A 62 5.10 -1.08 3.33
C SER A 62 6.55 -1.60 3.31
N TRP A 63 7.31 -1.19 4.30
CA TRP A 63 8.72 -1.53 4.45
C TRP A 63 9.01 -1.97 5.89
N HIS A 64 9.04 -3.28 6.11
CA HIS A 64 9.27 -3.86 7.44
C HIS A 64 10.67 -3.59 7.96
N ALA A 65 10.81 -3.49 9.26
CA ALA A 65 12.09 -3.25 9.93
C ALA A 65 12.56 -4.52 10.68
N MET A 66 12.89 -5.57 9.93
CA MET A 66 13.30 -6.85 10.50
C MET A 66 14.44 -7.48 9.71
N GLU A 67 15.37 -8.11 10.43
CA GLU A 67 16.45 -8.88 9.86
C GLU A 67 16.06 -10.34 9.67
N THR A 68 16.46 -10.95 8.54
CA THR A 68 16.28 -12.36 8.28
C THR A 68 17.48 -13.15 8.78
N MET A 69 17.37 -13.68 9.98
CA MET A 69 18.45 -14.47 10.61
C MET A 69 18.05 -15.90 10.89
N ILE A 70 16.78 -16.29 10.76
CA ILE A 70 16.26 -17.55 11.22
C ILE A 70 16.04 -18.51 10.07
N PRO A 71 16.72 -19.66 10.04
CA PRO A 71 16.51 -20.69 9.04
C PRO A 71 15.10 -21.29 9.07
N TYR A 72 14.67 -21.82 7.94
CA TYR A 72 13.39 -22.53 7.80
C TYR A 72 13.20 -23.61 8.86
N GLY A 73 12.02 -23.68 9.44
CA GLY A 73 11.66 -24.69 10.45
C GLY A 73 12.23 -24.44 11.85
N VAL A 74 13.06 -23.40 12.03
CA VAL A 74 13.51 -22.97 13.35
C VAL A 74 12.50 -21.97 13.91
N LYS A 75 12.05 -22.19 15.15
CA LYS A 75 11.16 -21.25 15.82
C LYS A 75 11.91 -19.96 16.14
N HIS A 76 11.32 -18.83 15.77
CA HIS A 76 11.81 -17.53 16.25
C HIS A 76 11.68 -17.47 17.78
N PRO A 77 12.70 -17.04 18.52
CA PRO A 77 12.66 -17.04 19.98
C PRO A 77 11.53 -16.17 20.55
N HIS A 78 11.11 -15.15 19.82
CA HIS A 78 10.08 -14.21 20.25
C HIS A 78 8.82 -14.24 19.38
N PHE A 79 8.84 -14.92 18.25
CA PHE A 79 7.75 -14.96 17.29
C PHE A 79 7.60 -16.37 16.71
N THR A 80 6.62 -17.11 17.20
CA THR A 80 6.51 -18.53 16.87
C THR A 80 5.32 -18.88 15.99
N GLY A 81 4.45 -17.91 15.69
CA GLY A 81 3.19 -18.21 15.02
C GLY A 81 3.30 -18.45 13.51
N TYR A 82 4.33 -17.94 12.87
CA TYR A 82 4.45 -17.97 11.41
C TYR A 82 5.73 -18.62 10.89
N SER A 83 6.27 -19.54 11.61
CA SER A 83 7.50 -20.23 11.24
C SER A 83 7.37 -21.19 10.04
N GLN A 84 6.47 -20.94 9.13
CA GLN A 84 6.36 -21.75 7.92
C GLN A 84 7.47 -21.47 6.89
N GLY A 85 8.43 -20.65 7.22
CA GLY A 85 9.46 -20.36 6.28
C GLY A 85 10.49 -19.37 6.71
N GLY A 86 11.18 -19.60 7.81
CA GLY A 86 12.32 -18.77 8.18
C GLY A 86 11.94 -17.60 9.08
N SER A 87 12.42 -16.44 8.84
CA SER A 87 12.40 -15.27 9.71
C SER A 87 11.04 -14.70 10.09
N GLY A 88 9.96 -15.29 9.69
CA GLY A 88 8.65 -14.72 9.91
C GLY A 88 8.39 -13.46 9.09
N TRP A 89 9.12 -12.38 9.21
CA TRP A 89 8.69 -11.09 8.66
C TRP A 89 9.66 -10.39 7.73
N GLY A 90 10.88 -10.78 7.62
CA GLY A 90 11.79 -10.03 6.80
C GLY A 90 12.75 -10.91 6.03
N ALA A 91 12.97 -10.63 4.81
CA ALA A 91 14.06 -11.15 4.03
C ALA A 91 15.01 -9.97 3.76
N TYR A 92 15.46 -9.36 4.85
CA TYR A 92 16.39 -8.24 4.81
C TYR A 92 17.82 -8.71 5.01
N PRO A 93 18.77 -8.05 4.37
CA PRO A 93 20.17 -8.27 4.68
C PRO A 93 20.52 -7.72 6.06
N PRO A 94 21.59 -8.22 6.70
CA PRO A 94 22.18 -7.55 7.86
C PRO A 94 22.42 -6.06 7.60
N ALA A 95 22.28 -5.23 8.62
CA ALA A 95 22.41 -3.79 8.48
C ALA A 95 23.78 -3.37 7.91
N GLU A 96 24.80 -4.19 8.11
CA GLU A 96 26.18 -3.97 7.66
C GLU A 96 26.45 -4.37 6.21
N ASP A 97 25.52 -5.13 5.57
CA ASP A 97 25.67 -5.54 4.17
C ASP A 97 25.32 -4.39 3.20
N GLU A 98 26.24 -3.45 3.07
CA GLU A 98 26.06 -2.28 2.22
C GLU A 98 25.73 -2.65 0.76
N ARG A 99 26.30 -3.73 0.22
CA ARG A 99 26.04 -4.16 -1.15
C ARG A 99 24.59 -4.57 -1.35
N ALA A 100 24.02 -5.31 -0.42
CA ALA A 100 22.62 -5.72 -0.46
C ALA A 100 21.70 -4.52 -0.27
N TRP A 101 21.99 -3.64 0.70
CA TRP A 101 21.21 -2.43 0.94
C TRP A 101 21.20 -1.48 -0.27
N GLN A 102 22.29 -1.35 -1.00
CA GLN A 102 22.32 -0.55 -2.23
C GLN A 102 21.38 -1.11 -3.30
N GLN A 103 21.14 -2.41 -3.35
CA GLN A 103 20.15 -2.98 -4.26
C GLN A 103 18.73 -2.59 -3.82
N ILE A 104 18.41 -2.67 -2.52
CA ILE A 104 17.12 -2.25 -1.96
C ILE A 104 16.88 -0.76 -2.27
N TYR A 105 17.86 0.08 -1.99
CA TYR A 105 17.75 1.53 -2.23
C TYR A 105 17.55 1.86 -3.71
N ARG A 106 18.17 1.12 -4.63
CA ARG A 106 17.93 1.30 -6.07
C ARG A 106 16.48 1.03 -6.44
N HIS A 107 15.88 -0.02 -5.90
CA HIS A 107 14.47 -0.30 -6.14
C HIS A 107 13.55 0.75 -5.53
N ALA A 108 13.79 1.16 -4.29
CA ALA A 108 13.03 2.23 -3.64
C ALA A 108 13.12 3.55 -4.42
N ASN A 109 14.32 3.91 -4.88
CA ASN A 109 14.55 5.08 -5.71
C ASN A 109 13.84 4.98 -7.06
N TRP A 110 13.89 3.81 -7.71
CA TRP A 110 13.22 3.62 -8.99
C TRP A 110 11.69 3.75 -8.85
N LEU A 111 11.10 3.16 -7.82
CA LEU A 111 9.67 3.29 -7.54
C LEU A 111 9.28 4.74 -7.20
N GLY A 112 10.20 5.54 -6.68
CA GLY A 112 9.94 6.94 -6.34
C GLY A 112 8.83 7.06 -5.28
N LEU A 113 8.91 6.26 -4.22
CA LEU A 113 7.91 6.21 -3.16
C LEU A 113 7.82 7.55 -2.42
N ASP A 114 6.60 8.05 -2.23
CA ASP A 114 6.34 9.31 -1.52
C ASP A 114 6.29 9.10 -0.01
N TRP A 115 5.86 7.93 0.43
CA TRP A 115 5.82 7.52 1.84
C TRP A 115 5.98 6.02 2.01
N ASN A 116 6.44 5.62 3.18
CA ASN A 116 6.57 4.22 3.55
C ASN A 116 5.85 3.94 4.87
N ARG A 117 5.09 2.87 4.92
CA ARG A 117 4.59 2.31 6.17
C ARG A 117 5.69 1.42 6.73
N VAL A 118 6.28 1.87 7.84
CA VAL A 118 7.41 1.21 8.48
C VAL A 118 6.94 0.50 9.73
N GLU A 119 7.05 -0.80 9.74
CA GLU A 119 6.46 -1.67 10.76
C GLU A 119 7.51 -2.20 11.71
N VAL A 120 7.24 -2.07 13.00
CA VAL A 120 8.09 -2.55 14.09
C VAL A 120 7.25 -3.26 15.14
N GLU A 121 7.71 -4.41 15.59
CA GLU A 121 7.12 -5.12 16.71
C GLU A 121 7.71 -4.65 18.03
N GLN A 122 6.89 -4.69 19.10
CA GLN A 122 7.35 -4.24 20.41
C GLN A 122 8.57 -5.02 20.92
N ARG A 123 8.63 -6.33 20.67
CA ARG A 123 9.78 -7.17 21.07
C ARG A 123 11.13 -6.67 20.55
N VAL A 124 11.12 -5.88 19.46
CA VAL A 124 12.34 -5.35 18.83
C VAL A 124 13.00 -4.30 19.70
N TYR A 125 12.22 -3.42 20.30
CA TYR A 125 12.78 -2.31 21.09
C TYR A 125 12.62 -2.48 22.61
N GLU A 126 11.64 -3.27 23.05
CA GLU A 126 11.36 -3.52 24.47
C GLU A 126 11.01 -5.00 24.69
N PRO A 127 11.98 -5.93 24.56
CA PRO A 127 11.76 -7.38 24.71
C PRO A 127 11.29 -7.77 26.12
N GLU A 128 11.73 -7.08 27.14
CA GLU A 128 11.32 -7.23 28.52
C GLU A 128 10.89 -5.86 29.07
N ARG A 129 10.04 -5.86 30.09
CA ARG A 129 9.48 -4.65 30.68
C ARG A 129 10.60 -3.67 31.10
N ASP A 130 10.50 -2.42 30.63
CA ASP A 130 11.43 -1.33 30.89
C ASP A 130 12.89 -1.63 30.45
N GLN A 131 13.10 -2.67 29.65
CA GLN A 131 14.41 -3.02 29.11
C GLN A 131 14.47 -2.70 27.61
N PHE A 132 15.05 -1.56 27.29
CA PHE A 132 15.12 -1.07 25.92
C PHE A 132 16.40 -1.54 25.22
N THR A 133 16.24 -2.18 24.05
CA THR A 133 17.33 -2.66 23.20
C THR A 133 17.37 -1.87 21.89
N LEU A 134 17.86 -0.64 21.97
CA LEU A 134 17.82 0.32 20.85
C LEU A 134 19.00 0.19 19.86
N ASP A 135 19.83 -0.83 20.00
CA ASP A 135 20.99 -1.09 19.12
C ASP A 135 21.16 -2.57 18.75
N ASN A 136 20.09 -3.31 18.71
CA ASN A 136 20.09 -4.69 18.21
C ASN A 136 20.05 -4.72 16.66
N PRO A 137 20.25 -5.88 16.01
CA PRO A 137 20.26 -5.99 14.55
C PRO A 137 19.00 -5.43 13.88
N GLU A 138 17.81 -5.72 14.43
CA GLU A 138 16.54 -5.25 13.87
C GLU A 138 16.37 -3.73 14.00
N MET A 139 16.80 -3.14 15.11
CA MET A 139 16.84 -1.68 15.25
C MET A 139 17.82 -1.02 14.27
N ARG A 140 18.96 -1.64 14.01
CA ARG A 140 19.89 -1.13 12.97
C ARG A 140 19.29 -1.19 11.57
N ILE A 141 18.48 -2.20 11.26
CA ILE A 141 17.69 -2.24 10.02
C ILE A 141 16.65 -1.12 9.98
N LEU A 142 15.93 -0.89 11.08
CA LEU A 142 15.01 0.25 11.19
C LEU A 142 15.72 1.57 10.87
N TYR A 143 16.90 1.77 11.44
CA TYR A 143 17.68 3.00 11.17
C TYR A 143 18.08 3.11 9.70
N ARG A 144 18.47 2.02 9.05
CA ARG A 144 18.75 2.00 7.60
C ARG A 144 17.55 2.48 6.77
N ILE A 145 16.35 2.03 7.14
CA ILE A 145 15.11 2.43 6.47
C ILE A 145 14.82 3.91 6.73
N LEU A 146 14.88 4.35 8.00
CA LEU A 146 14.60 5.73 8.38
C LEU A 146 15.63 6.71 7.80
N ASP A 147 16.92 6.37 7.79
CA ASP A 147 17.98 7.17 7.18
C ASP A 147 17.74 7.38 5.68
N TRP A 148 17.32 6.33 4.97
CA TRP A 148 16.96 6.45 3.56
C TRP A 148 15.74 7.36 3.36
N ASN A 149 14.67 7.18 4.16
CA ASN A 149 13.48 8.02 4.08
C ASN A 149 13.81 9.50 4.38
N GLN A 150 14.56 9.74 5.45
CA GLN A 150 14.99 11.09 5.84
C GLN A 150 15.81 11.77 4.73
N LYS A 151 16.77 11.04 4.16
CA LYS A 151 17.65 11.54 3.08
C LYS A 151 16.85 11.88 1.81
N ASN A 152 15.85 11.08 1.48
CA ASN A 152 15.09 11.21 0.23
C ASN A 152 13.82 12.07 0.37
N GLY A 153 13.50 12.59 1.56
CA GLY A 153 12.29 13.38 1.80
C GLY A 153 11.01 12.56 1.68
N THR A 154 11.12 11.24 1.87
CA THR A 154 10.01 10.29 1.90
C THR A 154 9.40 10.28 3.28
N ASP A 155 8.08 10.44 3.38
CA ASP A 155 7.40 10.42 4.67
C ASP A 155 7.30 9.00 5.23
N VAL A 156 7.25 8.89 6.55
CA VAL A 156 7.09 7.63 7.25
C VAL A 156 5.78 7.63 8.04
N PHE A 157 4.96 6.64 7.75
CA PHE A 157 3.86 6.20 8.57
C PHE A 157 4.41 5.08 9.47
N PHE A 158 4.68 5.40 10.72
CA PHE A 158 5.26 4.44 11.65
C PHE A 158 4.18 3.55 12.23
N GLN A 159 4.36 2.26 12.12
CA GLN A 159 3.40 1.25 12.57
C GLN A 159 3.98 0.45 13.73
N GLN A 160 3.35 0.53 14.89
CA GLN A 160 3.51 -0.48 15.93
C GLN A 160 2.73 -1.72 15.52
N MET A 161 3.44 -2.80 15.17
CA MET A 161 2.78 -3.95 14.57
C MET A 161 2.00 -4.78 15.58
N TRP A 162 2.67 -5.31 16.60
CA TRP A 162 2.05 -6.19 17.59
C TRP A 162 2.66 -6.04 18.98
N CYS A 163 1.83 -6.37 19.98
CA CYS A 163 2.23 -6.49 21.38
C CYS A 163 2.62 -7.94 21.68
N ASN A 164 3.57 -8.51 20.95
CA ASN A 164 3.87 -9.94 20.95
C ASN A 164 4.87 -10.42 22.01
N THR A 165 5.07 -9.66 23.07
CA THR A 165 5.93 -10.05 24.20
C THR A 165 5.13 -10.77 25.29
N ALA A 166 5.78 -11.73 25.97
CA ALA A 166 5.13 -12.47 27.03
C ALA A 166 4.77 -11.59 28.24
N TRP A 167 5.55 -10.53 28.50
CA TRP A 167 5.31 -9.65 29.63
C TRP A 167 4.13 -8.69 29.39
N LEU A 168 3.84 -8.33 28.13
CA LEU A 168 2.78 -7.39 27.79
C LEU A 168 1.47 -8.07 27.41
N ALA A 169 1.51 -9.25 26.83
CA ALA A 169 0.31 -9.98 26.45
C ALA A 169 -0.57 -10.32 27.66
N TYR A 170 -1.87 -10.37 27.47
CA TYR A 170 -2.77 -10.89 28.50
C TYR A 170 -2.39 -12.32 28.89
N PRO A 171 -2.57 -12.71 30.18
CA PRO A 171 -2.23 -14.05 30.65
C PRO A 171 -2.85 -15.17 29.81
N GLU A 172 -4.08 -14.97 29.33
CA GLU A 172 -4.85 -15.91 28.52
C GLU A 172 -4.19 -16.20 27.15
N PHE A 173 -3.37 -15.28 26.67
CA PHE A 173 -2.67 -15.36 25.36
C PHE A 173 -1.17 -15.57 25.49
N ARG A 174 -0.62 -15.44 26.71
CA ARG A 174 0.83 -15.37 26.95
C ARG A 174 1.59 -16.61 26.48
N ASP A 175 1.03 -17.78 26.75
CA ASP A 175 1.70 -19.07 26.51
C ASP A 175 1.43 -19.64 25.11
N ASP A 176 0.44 -19.08 24.39
CA ASP A 176 0.19 -19.37 23.00
C ASP A 176 0.88 -18.32 22.11
N PRO A 177 1.91 -18.70 21.37
CA PRO A 177 2.62 -17.75 20.51
C PRO A 177 1.74 -17.09 19.43
N VAL A 178 0.74 -17.80 18.93
CA VAL A 178 -0.22 -17.25 17.96
C VAL A 178 -1.19 -16.29 18.67
N GLY A 179 -1.72 -16.70 19.82
CA GLY A 179 -2.58 -15.84 20.63
C GLY A 179 -1.86 -14.57 21.08
N ARG A 180 -0.59 -14.68 21.43
CA ARG A 180 0.22 -13.53 21.86
C ARG A 180 0.33 -12.43 20.79
N VAL A 181 0.45 -12.80 19.54
CA VAL A 181 0.48 -11.85 18.42
C VAL A 181 -0.84 -11.07 18.31
N HIS A 182 -1.96 -11.71 18.62
CA HIS A 182 -3.27 -11.08 18.60
C HIS A 182 -3.62 -10.29 19.87
N SER A 183 -2.84 -10.43 20.95
CA SER A 183 -3.14 -9.80 22.24
C SER A 183 -3.04 -8.28 22.16
N ALA A 184 -4.07 -7.60 22.70
CA ALA A 184 -3.91 -6.23 23.16
C ALA A 184 -2.96 -6.17 24.38
N PRO A 185 -2.42 -5.01 24.75
CA PRO A 185 -1.56 -4.89 25.93
C PRO A 185 -2.35 -5.09 27.23
N ASN A 186 -1.90 -6.03 28.06
CA ASN A 186 -2.48 -6.22 29.40
C ASN A 186 -2.15 -5.06 30.36
N ASP A 187 -1.06 -4.35 30.09
CA ASP A 187 -0.66 -3.13 30.81
C ASP A 187 -0.56 -1.97 29.80
N LEU A 188 -1.66 -1.21 29.71
CA LEU A 188 -1.80 -0.16 28.71
C LEU A 188 -0.82 1.01 28.96
N GLU A 189 -0.54 1.33 30.24
CA GLU A 189 0.38 2.40 30.59
C GLU A 189 1.81 2.02 30.21
N ALA A 190 2.24 0.80 30.50
CA ALA A 190 3.55 0.29 30.13
C ALA A 190 3.71 0.28 28.59
N PHE A 191 2.71 -0.19 27.86
CA PHE A 191 2.69 -0.16 26.39
C PHE A 191 2.87 1.27 25.86
N ALA A 192 2.05 2.20 26.34
CA ALA A 192 2.10 3.60 25.90
C ALA A 192 3.43 4.27 26.22
N ASN A 193 3.99 4.01 27.41
CA ASN A 193 5.29 4.53 27.82
C ASN A 193 6.44 3.92 26.99
N GLY A 194 6.40 2.63 26.71
CA GLY A 194 7.39 1.95 25.87
C GLY A 194 7.43 2.53 24.46
N LEU A 195 6.25 2.64 23.83
CA LEU A 195 6.14 3.22 22.49
C LEU A 195 6.55 4.69 22.45
N ALA A 196 6.16 5.48 23.46
CA ALA A 196 6.58 6.88 23.56
C ALA A 196 8.10 7.03 23.80
N THR A 197 8.74 6.08 24.49
CA THR A 197 10.19 6.03 24.65
C THR A 197 10.89 5.77 23.31
N LEU A 198 10.37 4.82 22.52
CA LEU A 198 10.86 4.60 21.16
C LEU A 198 10.73 5.86 20.30
N MET A 199 9.55 6.51 20.32
CA MET A 199 9.34 7.74 19.54
C MET A 199 10.26 8.89 20.00
N GLU A 200 10.51 9.03 21.29
CA GLU A 200 11.46 10.00 21.81
C GLU A 200 12.88 9.72 21.30
N HIS A 201 13.29 8.46 21.34
CA HIS A 201 14.57 8.04 20.78
C HIS A 201 14.69 8.38 19.28
N LEU A 202 13.71 7.99 18.48
CA LEU A 202 13.75 8.19 17.04
C LEU A 202 13.67 9.68 16.65
N ILE A 203 12.76 10.43 17.27
CA ILE A 203 12.47 11.82 16.86
C ILE A 203 13.45 12.80 17.50
N LYS A 204 13.69 12.71 18.82
CA LYS A 204 14.49 13.69 19.53
C LYS A 204 15.98 13.34 19.58
N GLN A 205 16.32 12.08 19.84
CA GLN A 205 17.72 11.70 19.99
C GLN A 205 18.37 11.44 18.63
N ARG A 206 17.66 10.77 17.70
CA ARG A 206 18.17 10.49 16.34
C ARG A 206 17.79 11.55 15.31
N GLY A 207 16.81 12.41 15.59
CA GLY A 207 16.44 13.53 14.74
C GLY A 207 15.62 13.17 13.50
N TYR A 208 14.90 12.05 13.50
CA TYR A 208 14.06 11.67 12.36
C TYR A 208 12.81 12.56 12.25
N THR A 209 12.83 13.48 11.30
CA THR A 209 11.69 14.35 10.96
C THR A 209 10.80 13.75 9.86
N CYS A 210 11.24 12.66 9.23
CA CYS A 210 10.46 11.94 8.23
C CYS A 210 9.26 11.20 8.82
N ILE A 211 9.27 10.85 10.11
CA ILE A 211 8.13 10.20 10.78
C ILE A 211 7.00 11.22 10.92
N LYS A 212 5.88 10.99 10.21
CA LYS A 212 4.76 11.94 10.12
C LYS A 212 3.51 11.48 10.84
N TRP A 213 3.30 10.18 10.94
CA TRP A 213 2.14 9.56 11.57
C TRP A 213 2.58 8.35 12.38
N LEU A 214 1.82 8.06 13.42
CA LEU A 214 1.99 6.87 14.25
C LEU A 214 0.68 6.11 14.31
N CYS A 215 0.67 4.87 13.85
CA CYS A 215 -0.38 3.89 14.10
C CYS A 215 0.06 2.96 15.24
N ILE A 216 -0.83 2.70 16.18
CA ILE A 216 -0.48 2.00 17.43
C ILE A 216 -0.67 0.50 17.39
N ASN A 217 -1.31 -0.02 16.34
CA ASN A 217 -1.50 -1.45 16.13
C ASN A 217 -1.91 -1.72 14.67
N ASN A 218 -2.02 -2.99 14.31
CA ASN A 218 -2.51 -3.45 13.02
C ASN A 218 -3.91 -4.03 13.16
N GLU A 219 -4.83 -3.63 12.29
CA GLU A 219 -6.16 -4.22 12.08
C GLU A 219 -6.94 -4.58 13.35
N PRO A 220 -7.23 -3.62 14.25
CA PRO A 220 -8.03 -3.86 15.42
C PRO A 220 -9.53 -3.97 15.03
N GLY A 221 -10.06 -5.18 14.90
CA GLY A 221 -11.44 -5.43 14.48
C GLY A 221 -12.15 -6.46 15.36
N LYS A 222 -13.45 -6.69 15.08
CA LYS A 222 -14.25 -7.64 15.87
C LYS A 222 -14.00 -9.11 15.49
N ASN A 223 -13.83 -9.41 14.21
CA ASN A 223 -13.78 -10.78 13.71
C ASN A 223 -12.35 -11.27 13.46
N PHE A 224 -11.49 -10.38 13.03
CA PHE A 224 -10.07 -10.58 12.90
C PHE A 224 -9.41 -9.37 13.53
N SER A 225 -8.63 -9.56 14.58
CA SER A 225 -8.08 -8.44 15.34
C SER A 225 -6.72 -8.80 15.89
N TRP A 226 -5.82 -7.85 15.76
CA TRP A 226 -4.52 -7.84 16.43
C TRP A 226 -4.56 -7.01 17.73
N TRP A 227 -5.77 -6.79 18.28
CA TRP A 227 -6.02 -6.08 19.52
C TRP A 227 -7.10 -6.81 20.34
N GLN A 228 -6.82 -8.07 20.69
CA GLN A 228 -7.76 -8.90 21.44
C GLN A 228 -7.53 -8.77 22.94
N ALA A 229 -8.59 -8.48 23.66
CA ALA A 229 -8.63 -8.49 25.11
C ALA A 229 -9.61 -9.56 25.61
N PRO A 230 -9.41 -10.15 26.83
CA PRO A 230 -10.36 -11.09 27.42
C PRO A 230 -11.71 -10.42 27.66
N PRO A 231 -12.83 -11.16 27.53
CA PRO A 231 -14.18 -10.58 27.72
C PRO A 231 -14.43 -9.93 29.08
N ASN A 232 -13.74 -10.40 30.11
CA ASN A 232 -13.82 -9.86 31.47
C ASN A 232 -12.93 -8.64 31.72
N LYS A 233 -12.06 -8.30 30.75
CA LYS A 233 -11.18 -7.13 30.76
C LYS A 233 -11.12 -6.52 29.36
N PRO A 234 -12.24 -6.02 28.82
CA PRO A 234 -12.26 -5.43 27.50
C PRO A 234 -11.32 -4.22 27.44
N LEU A 235 -10.61 -4.08 26.33
CA LEU A 235 -9.77 -2.91 26.05
C LEU A 235 -10.03 -2.47 24.60
N SER A 236 -10.56 -1.28 24.45
CA SER A 236 -10.82 -0.69 23.14
C SER A 236 -9.55 -0.09 22.53
N ILE A 237 -9.51 0.00 21.21
CA ILE A 237 -8.43 0.71 20.52
C ILE A 237 -8.44 2.21 20.86
N GLY A 238 -9.61 2.79 21.15
CA GLY A 238 -9.74 4.17 21.60
C GLY A 238 -9.01 4.44 22.92
N GLU A 239 -9.09 3.52 23.89
CA GLU A 239 -8.33 3.62 25.14
C GLU A 239 -6.81 3.54 24.85
N GLY A 240 -6.40 2.66 23.91
CA GLY A 240 -5.01 2.57 23.46
C GLY A 240 -4.50 3.89 22.85
N LEU A 241 -5.27 4.46 21.94
CA LEU A 241 -4.95 5.76 21.31
C LEU A 241 -4.85 6.88 22.35
N ALA A 242 -5.77 6.94 23.33
CA ALA A 242 -5.75 7.94 24.39
C ALA A 242 -4.50 7.82 25.28
N ALA A 243 -4.15 6.59 25.68
CA ALA A 243 -2.98 6.35 26.52
C ALA A 243 -1.68 6.72 25.80
N VAL A 244 -1.52 6.33 24.52
CA VAL A 244 -0.35 6.68 23.70
C VAL A 244 -0.29 8.19 23.49
N ARG A 245 -1.40 8.86 23.18
CA ARG A 245 -1.45 10.32 23.05
C ARG A 245 -0.94 11.01 24.32
N GLN A 246 -1.44 10.60 25.49
CA GLN A 246 -0.98 11.15 26.78
C GLN A 246 0.52 10.90 27.03
N ALA A 247 1.02 9.70 26.72
CA ALA A 247 2.42 9.37 26.90
C ALA A 247 3.34 10.20 25.99
N LEU A 248 2.93 10.43 24.73
CA LEU A 248 3.63 11.31 23.79
C LEU A 248 3.60 12.77 24.24
N ASP A 249 2.45 13.25 24.75
CA ASP A 249 2.29 14.62 25.23
C ASP A 249 3.16 14.90 26.45
N ARG A 250 3.24 13.96 27.42
CA ARG A 250 4.17 14.06 28.56
C ARG A 250 5.63 14.24 28.14
N ARG A 251 5.98 13.71 26.97
CA ARG A 251 7.32 13.87 26.36
C ARG A 251 7.43 15.05 25.39
N GLY A 252 6.36 15.83 25.22
CA GLY A 252 6.35 16.96 24.26
C GLY A 252 6.48 16.54 22.80
N ILE A 253 6.01 15.33 22.45
CA ILE A 253 6.03 14.79 21.08
C ILE A 253 4.68 15.04 20.41
N LYS A 254 4.66 15.90 19.38
CA LYS A 254 3.45 16.30 18.66
C LYS A 254 3.15 15.43 17.44
N LEU A 255 3.55 14.16 17.45
CA LEU A 255 3.33 13.23 16.36
C LEU A 255 1.83 12.89 16.25
N PRO A 256 1.18 13.11 15.07
CA PRO A 256 -0.21 12.72 14.85
C PRO A 256 -0.39 11.20 14.92
N LEU A 257 -1.47 10.75 15.56
CA LEU A 257 -1.89 9.35 15.51
C LEU A 257 -2.72 9.09 14.26
N SER A 258 -2.63 7.88 13.71
CA SER A 258 -3.45 7.42 12.59
C SER A 258 -4.32 6.23 13.02
N GLY A 259 -5.47 6.08 12.39
CA GLY A 259 -6.42 5.00 12.63
C GLY A 259 -7.74 5.21 11.88
N PRO A 260 -8.68 4.28 12.01
CA PRO A 260 -8.71 3.09 12.89
C PRO A 260 -7.88 1.89 12.39
N ASP A 261 -7.14 1.97 11.32
CA ASP A 261 -6.37 0.87 10.71
C ASP A 261 -7.26 -0.35 10.40
N ALA A 262 -8.43 -0.06 9.83
CA ALA A 262 -9.51 -1.03 9.67
C ALA A 262 -9.17 -2.08 8.60
N THR A 263 -9.54 -3.35 8.86
CA THR A 263 -9.40 -4.44 7.89
C THR A 263 -10.26 -4.23 6.65
N THR A 264 -9.85 -4.72 5.50
CA THR A 264 -10.53 -4.93 4.19
C THR A 264 -11.77 -4.09 3.84
N ALA A 265 -12.30 -3.32 4.76
CA ALA A 265 -13.43 -2.42 4.56
C ALA A 265 -13.41 -1.33 5.64
N PHE A 266 -13.93 -0.17 5.30
CA PHE A 266 -14.25 0.83 6.30
C PHE A 266 -15.12 0.22 7.42
N PRO A 267 -14.98 0.67 8.67
CA PRO A 267 -15.93 0.30 9.69
C PRO A 267 -17.36 0.46 9.17
N ALA A 268 -18.20 -0.53 9.39
CA ALA A 268 -19.62 -0.44 9.03
C ALA A 268 -20.32 0.72 9.76
N THR A 269 -19.69 1.20 10.83
CA THR A 269 -20.12 2.33 11.66
C THR A 269 -19.83 3.64 10.91
N ALA A 270 -20.78 4.54 10.92
CA ALA A 270 -20.55 5.91 10.43
C ALA A 270 -19.40 6.56 11.22
N PRO A 271 -18.54 7.38 10.57
CA PRO A 271 -17.41 8.01 11.27
C PRO A 271 -17.80 8.71 12.57
N GLY A 272 -18.95 9.38 12.61
CA GLY A 272 -19.42 10.12 13.78
C GLY A 272 -19.77 9.26 15.00
N ASP A 273 -19.87 7.93 14.85
CA ASP A 273 -20.18 7.00 15.94
C ASP A 273 -18.91 6.44 16.63
N LEU A 274 -17.71 6.86 16.18
CA LEU A 274 -16.43 6.43 16.73
C LEU A 274 -15.89 7.53 17.66
N ASP A 275 -15.89 7.28 18.95
CA ASP A 275 -15.51 8.23 20.00
C ASP A 275 -14.02 8.60 20.02
N PHE A 276 -13.17 7.79 19.41
CA PHE A 276 -11.71 8.01 19.34
C PHE A 276 -11.25 8.87 18.16
N LEU A 277 -12.12 9.21 17.20
CA LEU A 277 -11.73 9.99 16.01
C LEU A 277 -11.11 11.36 16.34
N PRO A 278 -11.48 12.07 17.42
CA PRO A 278 -10.83 13.31 17.82
C PRO A 278 -9.33 13.14 18.15
N LEU A 279 -8.91 11.93 18.55
CA LEU A 279 -7.50 11.63 18.87
C LEU A 279 -6.63 11.46 17.62
N LEU A 280 -7.24 11.21 16.48
CA LEU A 280 -6.53 10.93 15.23
C LEU A 280 -6.14 12.22 14.52
N GLY A 281 -4.94 12.22 13.94
CA GLY A 281 -4.46 13.24 13.01
C GLY A 281 -4.56 12.82 11.55
N ALA A 282 -4.81 11.53 11.29
CA ALA A 282 -5.11 10.98 9.97
C ALA A 282 -6.10 9.83 10.12
N TYR A 283 -6.95 9.64 9.11
CA TYR A 283 -7.81 8.46 9.02
C TYR A 283 -7.21 7.46 8.04
N ASP A 284 -7.32 6.18 8.35
CA ASP A 284 -6.77 5.13 7.51
C ASP A 284 -7.60 3.84 7.51
N PHE A 285 -7.38 3.03 6.49
CA PHE A 285 -8.03 1.73 6.32
C PHE A 285 -7.20 0.83 5.40
N HIS A 286 -7.53 -0.48 5.38
CA HIS A 286 -6.94 -1.49 4.52
C HIS A 286 -7.94 -2.01 3.49
N ASP A 287 -7.46 -2.46 2.33
CA ASP A 287 -8.28 -3.12 1.31
C ASP A 287 -7.53 -4.23 0.57
N TYR A 288 -8.06 -5.45 0.67
CA TYR A 288 -7.58 -6.64 -0.04
C TYR A 288 -8.66 -7.32 -0.88
N GLY A 289 -9.87 -6.77 -0.91
CA GLY A 289 -11.04 -7.41 -1.50
C GLY A 289 -11.28 -7.10 -2.97
N ALA A 290 -10.53 -6.17 -3.57
CA ALA A 290 -10.83 -5.64 -4.90
C ALA A 290 -10.78 -6.67 -6.03
N ASP A 291 -10.10 -7.79 -5.86
CA ASP A 291 -9.98 -8.86 -6.85
C ASP A 291 -10.97 -10.04 -6.68
N PHE A 292 -11.70 -10.10 -5.57
CA PHE A 292 -12.69 -11.16 -5.37
C PHE A 292 -13.82 -11.10 -6.39
N ASP A 293 -14.23 -9.91 -6.75
CA ASP A 293 -15.26 -9.66 -7.75
C ASP A 293 -14.77 -8.77 -8.90
N PHE A 294 -13.52 -8.99 -9.30
CA PHE A 294 -12.85 -8.24 -10.37
C PHE A 294 -13.70 -8.05 -11.63
N ARG A 295 -14.56 -9.04 -11.97
CA ARG A 295 -15.45 -8.96 -13.13
C ARG A 295 -16.67 -8.09 -12.91
N THR A 296 -17.25 -8.09 -11.71
CA THR A 296 -18.49 -7.38 -11.37
C THR A 296 -18.26 -6.03 -10.72
N LYS A 297 -17.03 -5.75 -10.27
CA LYS A 297 -16.66 -4.47 -9.65
C LYS A 297 -17.47 -4.06 -8.41
N GLY A 298 -18.20 -5.00 -7.80
CA GLY A 298 -19.06 -4.71 -6.67
C GLY A 298 -18.29 -4.20 -5.47
N HIS A 299 -17.22 -4.89 -5.07
CA HIS A 299 -16.39 -4.54 -3.94
C HIS A 299 -15.75 -3.15 -4.11
N ILE A 300 -15.02 -2.94 -5.21
CA ILE A 300 -14.33 -1.66 -5.43
C ILE A 300 -15.31 -0.48 -5.58
N THR A 301 -16.50 -0.73 -6.14
CA THR A 301 -17.56 0.28 -6.21
C THR A 301 -18.12 0.62 -4.83
N GLN A 302 -18.23 -0.37 -3.94
CA GLN A 302 -18.62 -0.10 -2.55
C GLN A 302 -17.53 0.69 -1.81
N GLN A 303 -16.26 0.35 -2.04
CA GLN A 303 -15.13 1.08 -1.45
C GLN A 303 -15.04 2.53 -1.93
N GLU A 304 -15.35 2.82 -3.19
CA GLU A 304 -15.47 4.22 -3.65
C GLU A 304 -16.51 5.01 -2.84
N ARG A 305 -17.68 4.43 -2.60
CA ARG A 305 -18.74 5.08 -1.82
C ARG A 305 -18.31 5.31 -0.37
N ASN A 306 -17.68 4.31 0.23
CA ASN A 306 -17.16 4.39 1.58
C ASN A 306 -16.05 5.45 1.67
N ALA A 307 -15.10 5.43 0.74
CA ALA A 307 -14.03 6.43 0.66
C ALA A 307 -14.56 7.85 0.52
N ALA A 308 -15.57 8.06 -0.33
CA ALA A 308 -16.21 9.36 -0.50
C ALA A 308 -16.91 9.85 0.79
N LEU A 309 -17.49 8.94 1.58
CA LEU A 309 -18.06 9.26 2.89
C LEU A 309 -16.98 9.63 3.90
N TRP A 310 -15.97 8.78 4.05
CA TRP A 310 -14.89 8.97 5.02
C TRP A 310 -14.00 10.17 4.69
N SER A 311 -13.73 10.41 3.39
CA SER A 311 -12.97 11.59 2.96
C SER A 311 -13.68 12.90 3.32
N LYS A 312 -15.01 12.93 3.19
CA LYS A 312 -15.79 14.09 3.59
C LYS A 312 -15.62 14.42 5.08
N TYR A 313 -15.57 13.39 5.95
CA TYR A 313 -15.28 13.57 7.37
C TYR A 313 -13.84 14.00 7.61
N ALA A 314 -12.88 13.26 7.06
CA ALA A 314 -11.46 13.55 7.22
C ALA A 314 -11.12 14.98 6.78
N HIS A 315 -11.56 15.35 5.59
CA HIS A 315 -11.29 16.69 5.04
C HIS A 315 -12.07 17.79 5.77
N GLY A 316 -13.26 17.48 6.29
CA GLY A 316 -14.01 18.40 7.16
C GLY A 316 -13.25 18.74 8.44
N ASP A 317 -12.50 17.79 8.97
CA ASP A 317 -11.60 17.96 10.12
C ASP A 317 -10.18 18.44 9.73
N GLY A 318 -9.92 18.70 8.45
CA GLY A 318 -8.59 19.05 7.93
C GLY A 318 -7.57 17.92 7.91
N LYS A 319 -8.02 16.67 8.09
CA LYS A 319 -7.17 15.47 8.19
C LYS A 319 -7.11 14.72 6.85
N PRO A 320 -6.02 14.02 6.55
CA PRO A 320 -5.96 13.13 5.40
C PRO A 320 -6.71 11.81 5.66
N LEU A 321 -7.15 11.16 4.57
CA LEU A 321 -7.62 9.79 4.53
C LEU A 321 -6.64 8.92 3.75
N PHE A 322 -6.11 7.86 4.36
CA PHE A 322 -5.13 6.96 3.76
C PHE A 322 -5.69 5.56 3.52
N LEU A 323 -5.40 4.99 2.37
CA LEU A 323 -5.38 3.55 2.18
C LEU A 323 -3.97 3.09 2.59
N SER A 324 -3.82 2.84 3.91
CA SER A 324 -2.52 2.59 4.55
C SER A 324 -1.97 1.20 4.27
N GLU A 325 -2.82 0.30 3.79
CA GLU A 325 -2.42 -1.02 3.32
C GLU A 325 -3.41 -1.53 2.26
N PHE A 326 -2.90 -1.97 1.12
CA PHE A 326 -3.70 -2.64 0.13
C PHE A 326 -2.92 -3.69 -0.66
N GLY A 327 -3.65 -4.63 -1.18
CA GLY A 327 -3.13 -5.71 -1.99
C GLY A 327 -4.25 -6.42 -2.75
N THR A 328 -3.99 -7.66 -3.12
CA THR A 328 -4.98 -8.50 -3.79
C THR A 328 -5.12 -9.81 -3.04
N MET A 329 -6.32 -10.14 -2.57
CA MET A 329 -6.56 -11.32 -1.75
C MET A 329 -6.48 -12.60 -2.61
N ALA A 330 -7.20 -12.63 -3.75
CA ALA A 330 -7.27 -13.80 -4.60
C ALA A 330 -5.93 -14.12 -5.29
N TYR A 331 -5.16 -13.07 -5.65
CA TYR A 331 -3.87 -13.22 -6.33
C TYR A 331 -2.66 -13.03 -5.42
N GLY A 332 -2.87 -12.74 -4.16
CA GLY A 332 -1.81 -12.51 -3.18
C GLY A 332 -1.80 -13.51 -2.03
N TRP A 333 -2.98 -14.00 -1.62
CA TRP A 333 -3.13 -14.84 -0.43
C TRP A 333 -3.11 -16.34 -0.72
N PHE A 334 -3.68 -16.76 -1.85
CA PHE A 334 -3.80 -18.18 -2.17
C PHE A 334 -2.54 -18.70 -2.87
N PRO A 335 -1.90 -19.77 -2.37
CA PRO A 335 -0.66 -20.31 -2.94
C PRO A 335 -0.77 -20.80 -4.39
N ASP A 336 -1.98 -21.16 -4.82
CA ASP A 336 -2.29 -21.63 -6.17
C ASP A 336 -2.56 -20.49 -7.17
N LYS A 337 -2.51 -19.24 -6.70
CA LYS A 337 -2.68 -18.06 -7.54
C LYS A 337 -1.34 -17.39 -7.85
N PRO A 338 -1.21 -16.75 -9.00
CA PRO A 338 0.06 -16.21 -9.46
C PRO A 338 0.57 -14.96 -8.73
N GLY A 339 -0.04 -14.54 -7.63
CA GLY A 339 0.46 -13.46 -6.76
C GLY A 339 0.76 -12.14 -7.47
N PRO A 340 1.75 -11.36 -6.99
CA PRO A 340 2.12 -10.05 -7.53
C PRO A 340 2.64 -10.08 -8.98
N SER A 341 3.10 -11.23 -9.46
CA SER A 341 3.50 -11.41 -10.86
C SER A 341 2.33 -11.50 -11.82
N CYS A 342 1.10 -11.62 -11.30
CA CYS A 342 -0.10 -11.72 -12.12
C CYS A 342 -0.47 -10.33 -12.70
N PRO A 343 -0.70 -10.24 -14.04
CA PRO A 343 -1.15 -8.99 -14.65
C PRO A 343 -2.44 -8.44 -14.06
N GLN A 344 -3.40 -9.32 -13.72
CA GLN A 344 -4.67 -8.93 -13.10
C GLN A 344 -4.47 -8.28 -11.73
N SER A 345 -3.57 -8.83 -10.89
CA SER A 345 -3.23 -8.23 -9.60
C SER A 345 -2.68 -6.81 -9.76
N ALA A 346 -1.83 -6.61 -10.77
CA ALA A 346 -1.25 -5.30 -11.08
C ALA A 346 -2.32 -4.29 -11.54
N LEU A 347 -3.23 -4.72 -12.41
CA LEU A 347 -4.31 -3.85 -12.91
C LEU A 347 -5.35 -3.53 -11.83
N VAL A 348 -5.72 -4.49 -10.99
CA VAL A 348 -6.63 -4.26 -9.85
C VAL A 348 -6.05 -3.20 -8.91
N GLY A 349 -4.76 -3.30 -8.56
CA GLY A 349 -4.10 -2.29 -7.72
C GLY A 349 -4.08 -0.90 -8.38
N SER A 350 -3.89 -0.85 -9.71
CA SER A 350 -3.91 0.42 -10.45
C SER A 350 -5.30 1.03 -10.52
N GLU A 351 -6.33 0.22 -10.77
CA GLU A 351 -7.73 0.64 -10.76
C GLU A 351 -8.13 1.19 -9.39
N LEU A 352 -7.73 0.48 -8.31
CA LEU A 352 -8.03 0.89 -6.94
C LEU A 352 -7.47 2.29 -6.65
N ILE A 353 -6.20 2.54 -6.98
CA ILE A 353 -5.58 3.86 -6.82
C ILE A 353 -6.35 4.93 -7.61
N ILE A 354 -6.63 4.67 -8.90
CA ILE A 354 -7.31 5.62 -9.80
C ILE A 354 -8.70 5.98 -9.27
N ARG A 355 -9.49 4.98 -8.89
CA ARG A 355 -10.87 5.18 -8.43
C ARG A 355 -10.93 5.86 -7.07
N LEU A 356 -10.12 5.39 -6.11
CA LEU A 356 -10.16 5.92 -4.76
C LEU A 356 -9.49 7.31 -4.64
N ALA A 357 -8.52 7.66 -5.49
CA ALA A 357 -8.01 9.02 -5.56
C ALA A 357 -9.12 10.01 -5.97
N ASN A 358 -9.94 9.65 -6.95
CA ASN A 358 -11.12 10.43 -7.33
C ASN A 358 -12.19 10.50 -6.22
N ALA A 359 -12.26 9.48 -5.38
CA ALA A 359 -13.20 9.39 -4.25
C ALA A 359 -12.71 10.10 -2.98
N GLY A 360 -11.50 10.68 -2.99
CA GLY A 360 -10.99 11.50 -1.89
C GLY A 360 -9.97 10.83 -0.99
N VAL A 361 -9.39 9.68 -1.37
CA VAL A 361 -8.25 9.09 -0.66
C VAL A 361 -6.99 9.88 -0.97
N ASP A 362 -6.26 10.28 0.06
CA ASP A 362 -5.11 11.19 -0.01
C ASP A 362 -3.78 10.47 -0.19
N GLY A 363 -3.71 9.17 0.06
CA GLY A 363 -2.48 8.41 -0.09
C GLY A 363 -2.70 6.92 -0.09
N PHE A 364 -1.80 6.20 -0.74
CA PHE A 364 -1.90 4.77 -1.00
C PHE A 364 -0.60 4.07 -0.62
N ASN A 365 -0.67 3.01 0.18
CA ASN A 365 0.49 2.23 0.59
C ASN A 365 0.29 0.76 0.25
N ARG A 366 1.07 0.25 -0.70
CA ARG A 366 0.98 -1.13 -1.18
C ARG A 366 1.72 -2.08 -0.23
N TRP A 367 1.07 -3.13 0.20
CA TRP A 367 1.69 -4.27 0.87
C TRP A 367 2.25 -5.25 -0.16
N SER A 368 3.57 -5.49 -0.24
CA SER A 368 4.65 -4.82 0.46
C SER A 368 5.82 -4.56 -0.49
N PHE A 369 6.78 -3.74 -0.10
CA PHE A 369 7.94 -3.42 -0.93
C PHE A 369 8.87 -4.61 -1.09
N LEU A 370 9.27 -5.25 0.01
CA LEU A 370 10.20 -6.36 0.01
C LEU A 370 9.54 -7.67 0.44
N ASN A 371 10.21 -8.77 0.17
CA ASN A 371 9.81 -10.10 0.54
C ASN A 371 9.56 -10.22 2.04
N ARG A 372 8.48 -10.88 2.37
CA ARG A 372 8.34 -11.52 3.67
C ARG A 372 8.82 -12.95 3.54
N GLY A 373 9.72 -13.39 4.39
CA GLY A 373 10.29 -14.74 4.31
C GLY A 373 9.27 -15.87 4.49
N ASP A 374 8.10 -15.58 5.04
CA ASP A 374 7.00 -16.51 5.33
C ASP A 374 5.97 -16.64 4.21
N LEU A 375 5.84 -15.64 3.34
CA LEU A 375 4.87 -15.61 2.27
C LEU A 375 5.52 -15.76 0.91
N ASP A 376 5.05 -16.71 0.16
CA ASP A 376 5.64 -17.27 -1.05
C ASP A 376 5.62 -16.33 -2.27
N GLY A 377 6.20 -15.17 -2.13
CA GLY A 377 6.27 -14.22 -3.23
C GLY A 377 4.92 -13.61 -3.59
N GLN A 378 3.94 -13.64 -2.66
CA GLN A 378 2.56 -13.28 -2.97
C GLN A 378 2.27 -11.79 -2.91
N TRP A 379 3.04 -11.03 -2.14
CA TRP A 379 2.70 -9.66 -1.80
C TRP A 379 3.73 -8.63 -2.23
N GLN A 380 5.02 -8.98 -2.18
CA GLN A 380 6.11 -8.06 -2.38
C GLN A 380 6.32 -7.65 -3.84
N PHE A 381 6.96 -6.50 -4.02
CA PHE A 381 7.41 -6.04 -5.33
C PHE A 381 8.80 -6.55 -5.70
N VAL A 382 9.65 -6.78 -4.70
CA VAL A 382 11.05 -7.15 -4.91
C VAL A 382 11.37 -8.41 -4.13
N ASP A 383 11.85 -9.43 -4.83
CA ASP A 383 12.35 -10.64 -4.23
C ASP A 383 13.74 -10.43 -3.67
N THR A 384 13.90 -10.72 -2.39
CA THR A 384 15.17 -10.70 -1.69
C THR A 384 15.56 -12.08 -1.15
N TRP A 385 14.65 -13.06 -1.18
CA TRP A 385 14.77 -14.31 -0.46
C TRP A 385 14.55 -15.53 -1.32
N ASP A 386 15.50 -16.47 -1.27
CA ASP A 386 15.37 -17.81 -1.84
C ASP A 386 14.75 -18.76 -0.79
N ARG A 387 13.48 -19.07 -0.96
CA ARG A 387 12.76 -19.95 -0.02
C ARG A 387 13.21 -21.39 -0.04
N GLN A 388 13.70 -21.89 -1.16
CA GLN A 388 14.19 -23.28 -1.24
C GLN A 388 15.52 -23.44 -0.52
N GLN A 389 16.41 -22.45 -0.67
CA GLN A 389 17.73 -22.44 -0.05
C GLN A 389 17.76 -21.72 1.29
N GLN A 390 16.65 -21.09 1.70
CA GLN A 390 16.50 -20.35 2.97
C GLN A 390 17.63 -19.33 3.19
N LYS A 391 17.88 -18.52 2.18
CA LYS A 391 18.93 -17.50 2.22
C LYS A 391 18.56 -16.28 1.37
N LEU A 392 19.26 -15.18 1.63
CA LEU A 392 19.18 -13.99 0.77
C LEU A 392 19.67 -14.29 -0.65
N LEU A 393 18.96 -13.76 -1.62
CA LEU A 393 19.37 -13.78 -3.02
C LEU A 393 20.63 -12.92 -3.21
N LYS A 394 21.47 -13.28 -4.17
CA LYS A 394 22.62 -12.45 -4.55
C LYS A 394 22.20 -11.20 -5.33
N THR A 395 21.11 -11.31 -6.08
CA THR A 395 20.51 -10.24 -6.86
C THR A 395 19.06 -10.13 -6.49
N PHE A 396 18.63 -8.94 -6.10
CA PHE A 396 17.25 -8.65 -5.77
C PHE A 396 16.52 -8.26 -7.06
N SER A 397 15.42 -8.93 -7.31
CA SER A 397 14.69 -8.83 -8.58
C SER A 397 13.27 -8.33 -8.38
N PRO A 398 12.76 -7.45 -9.24
CA PRO A 398 11.37 -7.01 -9.15
C PRO A 398 10.42 -8.10 -9.66
N HIS A 399 9.21 -8.14 -9.09
CA HIS A 399 8.05 -8.80 -9.69
C HIS A 399 7.47 -7.92 -10.80
N PRO A 400 7.61 -8.28 -12.08
CA PRO A 400 7.50 -7.32 -13.18
C PRO A 400 6.17 -6.56 -13.22
N ASN A 401 5.05 -7.25 -13.04
CA ASN A 401 3.73 -6.63 -13.26
C ASN A 401 3.37 -5.61 -12.18
N SER A 402 3.31 -6.03 -10.92
CA SER A 402 2.93 -5.14 -9.81
C SER A 402 3.96 -4.04 -9.60
N TYR A 403 5.24 -4.36 -9.71
CA TYR A 403 6.33 -3.38 -9.63
C TYR A 403 6.22 -2.32 -10.73
N PHE A 404 5.99 -2.77 -11.97
CA PHE A 404 5.90 -1.88 -13.12
C PHE A 404 4.65 -0.98 -13.07
N CYS A 405 3.49 -1.56 -12.77
CA CYS A 405 2.24 -0.80 -12.67
C CYS A 405 2.28 0.22 -11.52
N LEU A 406 2.77 -0.18 -10.34
CA LEU A 406 2.94 0.80 -9.26
C LEU A 406 3.95 1.89 -9.66
N GLY A 407 5.07 1.50 -10.26
CA GLY A 407 6.08 2.45 -10.74
C GLY A 407 5.53 3.43 -11.77
N LEU A 408 4.65 3.02 -12.68
CA LEU A 408 3.98 3.92 -13.61
C LEU A 408 3.08 4.94 -12.88
N LEU A 409 2.45 4.57 -11.80
CA LEU A 409 1.65 5.49 -11.00
C LEU A 409 2.53 6.34 -10.07
N SER A 410 3.37 5.69 -9.26
CA SER A 410 4.15 6.38 -8.24
C SER A 410 5.21 7.33 -8.83
N ARG A 411 5.82 6.99 -9.95
CA ARG A 411 6.83 7.85 -10.60
C ARG A 411 6.26 9.11 -11.25
N PHE A 412 5.00 9.07 -11.67
CA PHE A 412 4.33 10.18 -12.35
C PHE A 412 3.31 10.94 -11.50
N THR A 413 3.10 10.52 -10.24
CA THR A 413 2.22 11.19 -9.28
C THR A 413 3.04 11.55 -8.04
N ALA A 414 3.20 12.82 -7.77
CA ALA A 414 3.94 13.28 -6.60
C ALA A 414 3.02 13.48 -5.39
N LYS A 415 3.58 13.36 -4.20
CA LYS A 415 2.94 13.81 -2.96
C LYS A 415 2.45 15.26 -3.12
N ASN A 416 1.29 15.55 -2.56
CA ASN A 416 0.57 16.83 -2.69
C ASN A 416 0.12 17.18 -4.12
N SER A 417 0.06 16.22 -5.04
CA SER A 417 -0.59 16.45 -6.33
C SER A 417 -2.08 16.67 -6.13
N GLU A 418 -2.62 17.65 -6.86
CA GLU A 418 -4.06 17.86 -6.99
C GLU A 418 -4.65 16.77 -7.87
N VAL A 419 -5.75 16.16 -7.44
CA VAL A 419 -6.57 15.26 -8.26
C VAL A 419 -7.59 16.10 -9.00
N LEU A 420 -7.57 16.05 -10.31
CA LEU A 420 -8.41 16.87 -11.19
C LEU A 420 -9.68 16.10 -11.58
N ALA A 421 -10.79 16.83 -11.72
CA ALA A 421 -12.04 16.20 -12.12
C ALA A 421 -11.88 15.49 -13.47
N SER A 422 -12.16 14.21 -13.50
CA SER A 422 -12.08 13.37 -14.69
C SER A 422 -13.37 12.57 -14.87
N ARG A 423 -13.75 12.32 -16.12
CA ARG A 423 -14.90 11.50 -16.49
C ARG A 423 -14.52 10.59 -17.64
N VAL A 424 -15.08 9.39 -17.64
CA VAL A 424 -14.89 8.38 -18.69
C VAL A 424 -16.27 7.98 -19.21
N GLY A 425 -16.43 7.97 -20.51
CA GLY A 425 -17.61 7.42 -21.17
C GLY A 425 -17.77 5.92 -20.94
N GLU A 426 -18.93 5.39 -21.27
CA GLU A 426 -19.19 3.96 -21.07
C GLU A 426 -18.35 3.09 -22.00
N PHE A 427 -17.63 2.14 -21.41
CA PHE A 427 -17.01 1.02 -22.07
C PHE A 427 -17.23 -0.22 -21.20
N LYS A 428 -18.29 -0.94 -21.48
CA LYS A 428 -18.77 -2.05 -20.66
C LYS A 428 -18.50 -3.39 -21.31
N VAL A 429 -18.05 -4.35 -20.49
CA VAL A 429 -18.02 -5.77 -20.82
C VAL A 429 -18.87 -6.48 -19.78
N ASP A 430 -19.78 -7.34 -20.20
CA ASP A 430 -20.74 -8.04 -19.33
C ASP A 430 -21.54 -7.08 -18.41
N GLY A 431 -21.86 -5.89 -18.92
CA GLY A 431 -22.61 -4.86 -18.20
C GLY A 431 -21.78 -3.99 -17.24
N TRP A 432 -20.50 -4.26 -17.06
CA TRP A 432 -19.63 -3.57 -16.12
C TRP A 432 -18.62 -2.65 -16.81
N GLN A 433 -18.47 -1.44 -16.27
CA GLN A 433 -17.46 -0.48 -16.73
C GLN A 433 -16.05 -1.06 -16.59
N ARG A 434 -15.19 -0.85 -17.63
CA ARG A 434 -13.84 -1.42 -17.71
C ARG A 434 -12.73 -0.38 -17.92
N VAL A 435 -13.07 0.85 -18.21
CA VAL A 435 -12.11 1.93 -18.38
C VAL A 435 -12.31 2.95 -17.28
N PHE A 436 -11.22 3.27 -16.56
CA PHE A 436 -11.22 4.24 -15.47
C PHE A 436 -10.04 5.19 -15.62
N ALA A 437 -10.21 6.44 -15.23
CA ALA A 437 -9.17 7.46 -15.34
C ALA A 437 -9.09 8.35 -14.10
N ALA A 438 -7.88 8.80 -13.79
CA ALA A 438 -7.61 9.90 -12.88
C ALA A 438 -6.57 10.84 -13.49
N ALA A 439 -6.66 12.12 -13.16
CA ALA A 439 -5.70 13.12 -13.58
C ALA A 439 -5.10 13.84 -12.37
N PHE A 440 -3.81 14.10 -12.44
CA PHE A 440 -3.03 14.66 -11.33
C PHE A 440 -2.22 15.87 -11.81
N ARG A 441 -2.20 16.91 -11.03
CA ARG A 441 -1.30 18.05 -11.22
C ARG A 441 -0.36 18.17 -10.04
N SER A 442 0.94 17.97 -10.28
CA SER A 442 1.94 18.09 -9.22
C SER A 442 2.09 19.53 -8.71
N PRO A 443 2.67 19.74 -7.50
CA PRO A 443 2.99 21.08 -7.02
C PRO A 443 3.88 21.90 -7.97
N GLN A 444 4.65 21.23 -8.84
CA GLN A 444 5.50 21.85 -9.85
C GLN A 444 4.75 22.11 -11.19
N GLY A 445 3.44 21.81 -11.24
CA GLY A 445 2.61 22.00 -12.42
C GLY A 445 2.70 20.89 -13.48
N ASN A 446 3.38 19.77 -13.20
CA ASN A 446 3.37 18.63 -14.10
C ASN A 446 1.99 17.97 -14.09
N LEU A 447 1.49 17.68 -15.30
CA LEU A 447 0.23 17.01 -15.51
C LEU A 447 0.48 15.52 -15.78
N THR A 448 -0.26 14.65 -15.11
CA THR A 448 -0.31 13.20 -15.36
C THR A 448 -1.76 12.76 -15.49
N ILE A 449 -2.08 12.00 -16.54
CA ILE A 449 -3.38 11.37 -16.73
C ILE A 449 -3.14 9.87 -16.78
N ALA A 450 -3.70 9.14 -15.83
CA ALA A 450 -3.62 7.69 -15.71
C ALA A 450 -4.94 7.06 -16.16
N ILE A 451 -4.88 6.09 -17.05
CA ILE A 451 -6.06 5.39 -17.56
C ILE A 451 -5.80 3.89 -17.51
N VAL A 452 -6.66 3.15 -16.83
CA VAL A 452 -6.67 1.68 -16.84
C VAL A 452 -7.78 1.19 -17.77
N ASN A 453 -7.46 0.19 -18.60
CA ASN A 453 -8.41 -0.61 -19.35
C ASN A 453 -8.25 -2.06 -18.89
N ASP A 454 -9.18 -2.57 -18.11
CA ASP A 454 -9.17 -3.94 -17.61
C ASP A 454 -10.07 -4.90 -18.41
N ALA A 455 -10.58 -4.44 -19.56
CA ALA A 455 -11.20 -5.32 -20.53
C ALA A 455 -10.13 -6.10 -21.31
N PRO A 456 -10.44 -7.29 -21.80
CA PRO A 456 -9.53 -8.04 -22.68
C PRO A 456 -9.40 -7.41 -24.08
N SER A 457 -10.30 -6.50 -24.46
CA SER A 457 -10.33 -5.85 -25.77
C SER A 457 -9.80 -4.43 -25.73
N ASP A 458 -9.26 -3.99 -26.86
CA ASP A 458 -8.84 -2.61 -27.08
C ASP A 458 -10.04 -1.66 -27.04
N CYS A 459 -9.78 -0.45 -26.52
CA CYS A 459 -10.76 0.63 -26.49
C CYS A 459 -10.20 1.87 -27.19
N GLN A 460 -10.90 2.36 -28.19
CA GLN A 460 -10.59 3.67 -28.77
C GLN A 460 -11.20 4.77 -27.93
N PHE A 461 -10.47 5.84 -27.72
CA PHE A 461 -10.95 6.98 -26.94
C PHE A 461 -10.51 8.31 -27.52
N LYS A 462 -11.27 9.35 -27.18
CA LYS A 462 -10.89 10.73 -27.38
C LYS A 462 -10.76 11.39 -26.02
N LEU A 463 -9.55 11.88 -25.72
CA LEU A 463 -9.30 12.62 -24.49
C LEU A 463 -9.46 14.12 -24.76
N SER A 464 -10.18 14.81 -23.89
CA SER A 464 -10.30 16.27 -23.87
C SER A 464 -9.79 16.83 -22.54
N LEU A 465 -8.99 17.90 -22.62
CA LEU A 465 -8.44 18.62 -21.48
C LEU A 465 -8.95 20.05 -21.52
N THR A 466 -9.63 20.46 -20.46
CA THR A 466 -10.16 21.83 -20.27
C THR A 466 -9.53 22.48 -19.04
N GLY A 467 -9.65 23.79 -18.91
CA GLY A 467 -9.23 24.54 -17.72
C GLY A 467 -7.72 24.77 -17.57
N ALA A 468 -6.89 24.10 -18.34
CA ALA A 468 -5.45 24.37 -18.40
C ALA A 468 -4.86 23.85 -19.71
N LYS A 469 -3.71 24.43 -20.11
CA LYS A 469 -2.86 23.86 -21.17
C LYS A 469 -1.67 23.16 -20.52
N PRO A 470 -1.25 21.98 -21.03
CA PRO A 470 -0.03 21.34 -20.54
C PRO A 470 1.17 22.29 -20.69
N SER A 471 1.97 22.41 -19.64
CA SER A 471 3.18 23.25 -19.62
C SER A 471 4.34 22.68 -20.46
N ALA A 472 4.26 21.39 -20.79
CA ALA A 472 5.24 20.66 -21.60
C ALA A 472 4.50 19.62 -22.46
N PRO A 473 5.15 19.08 -23.51
CA PRO A 473 4.59 17.99 -24.32
C PRO A 473 4.23 16.78 -23.45
N LEU A 474 3.04 16.24 -23.64
CA LEU A 474 2.64 14.98 -23.04
C LEU A 474 3.37 13.83 -23.71
N ARG A 475 3.87 12.91 -22.89
CA ARG A 475 4.47 11.65 -23.33
C ARG A 475 3.58 10.52 -22.85
N ARG A 476 3.48 9.47 -23.67
CA ARG A 476 2.74 8.27 -23.34
C ARG A 476 3.67 7.19 -22.81
N TYR A 477 3.31 6.63 -21.65
CA TYR A 477 3.95 5.46 -21.05
C TYR A 477 2.89 4.39 -20.85
N ARG A 478 3.23 3.11 -21.03
CA ARG A 478 2.21 2.08 -21.03
C ARG A 478 2.76 0.77 -20.48
N PHE A 479 1.93 0.11 -19.69
CA PHE A 479 2.04 -1.28 -19.33
C PHE A 479 0.95 -2.07 -20.07
N THR A 480 1.31 -3.24 -20.61
CA THR A 480 0.40 -4.22 -21.19
C THR A 480 0.76 -5.60 -20.67
N GLU A 481 -0.14 -6.57 -20.80
CA GLU A 481 0.12 -7.94 -20.37
C GLU A 481 1.39 -8.53 -21.00
N ALA A 482 1.72 -8.18 -22.23
CA ALA A 482 2.97 -8.58 -22.91
C ALA A 482 4.26 -8.06 -22.26
N GLU A 483 4.16 -7.05 -21.40
CA GLU A 483 5.33 -6.49 -20.69
C GLU A 483 5.73 -7.31 -19.46
N HIS A 484 4.87 -8.21 -18.97
CA HIS A 484 5.12 -8.93 -17.71
C HIS A 484 6.29 -9.92 -17.74
N GLU A 485 6.72 -10.36 -18.91
CA GLU A 485 7.85 -11.30 -19.06
C GLU A 485 9.21 -10.59 -19.14
N ARG A 486 9.23 -9.27 -19.15
CA ARG A 486 10.48 -8.52 -19.25
C ARG A 486 11.26 -8.55 -17.94
N ALA A 487 12.50 -9.04 -18.02
CA ALA A 487 13.44 -9.02 -16.90
C ALA A 487 14.03 -7.62 -16.64
N ASP A 488 14.15 -6.80 -17.70
CA ASP A 488 14.65 -5.42 -17.65
C ASP A 488 13.49 -4.43 -17.79
N ILE A 489 12.95 -4.01 -16.67
CA ILE A 489 11.85 -3.06 -16.69
C ILE A 489 12.37 -1.67 -17.02
N LYS A 490 12.00 -1.18 -18.20
CA LYS A 490 12.29 0.18 -18.64
C LYS A 490 11.00 0.93 -18.91
N ILE A 491 10.80 2.02 -18.20
CA ILE A 491 9.70 2.95 -18.46
C ILE A 491 10.19 3.98 -19.48
N ASN A 492 10.00 3.70 -20.76
CA ASN A 492 10.31 4.64 -21.82
C ASN A 492 9.05 5.22 -22.42
N PRO A 493 9.06 6.50 -22.84
CA PRO A 493 7.96 7.06 -23.60
C PRO A 493 7.80 6.27 -24.89
N GLN A 494 6.58 5.88 -25.20
CA GLN A 494 6.29 5.14 -26.42
C GLN A 494 6.51 6.05 -27.62
N ARG A 495 7.24 5.56 -28.61
CA ARG A 495 7.52 6.27 -29.86
C ARG A 495 6.24 6.47 -30.67
N GLY A 496 6.19 7.53 -31.46
CA GLY A 496 5.06 7.80 -32.37
C GLY A 496 3.83 8.41 -31.72
N PHE A 497 3.84 8.65 -30.41
CA PHE A 497 2.82 9.40 -29.74
C PHE A 497 3.34 10.82 -29.40
N ALA A 498 2.74 11.83 -30.02
CA ALA A 498 2.92 13.22 -29.64
C ALA A 498 1.65 13.97 -30.00
N PRO A 499 0.77 14.31 -29.06
CA PRO A 499 -0.28 15.27 -29.34
C PRO A 499 0.40 16.58 -29.75
N ALA A 500 -0.21 17.32 -30.66
CA ALA A 500 0.30 18.64 -31.05
C ALA A 500 0.54 19.49 -29.79
N ALA A 501 1.63 20.24 -29.74
CA ALA A 501 1.95 21.08 -28.59
C ALA A 501 0.77 21.98 -28.24
N GLY A 502 0.29 21.90 -27.00
CA GLY A 502 -0.89 22.64 -26.55
C GLY A 502 -2.24 22.09 -27.04
N ALA A 503 -2.27 20.88 -27.62
CA ALA A 503 -3.53 20.25 -28.00
C ALA A 503 -4.44 20.05 -26.77
N ALA A 504 -5.67 20.56 -26.87
CA ALA A 504 -6.70 20.37 -25.85
C ALA A 504 -7.45 19.04 -26.00
N ALA A 505 -7.27 18.34 -27.10
CA ALA A 505 -7.87 17.03 -27.33
C ALA A 505 -7.02 16.18 -28.28
N TRP A 506 -7.05 14.86 -28.09
CA TRP A 506 -6.43 13.88 -28.98
C TRP A 506 -7.15 12.54 -28.92
N GLN A 507 -6.93 11.71 -29.91
CA GLN A 507 -7.43 10.35 -29.97
C GLN A 507 -6.28 9.35 -29.80
N ASP A 508 -6.55 8.23 -29.16
CA ASP A 508 -5.62 7.11 -29.02
C ASP A 508 -6.39 5.81 -28.78
N THR A 509 -5.67 4.70 -28.71
CA THR A 509 -6.19 3.37 -28.39
C THR A 509 -5.61 2.92 -27.05
N LEU A 510 -6.45 2.45 -26.15
CA LEU A 510 -6.07 1.74 -24.93
C LEU A 510 -6.08 0.24 -25.22
N PRO A 511 -4.95 -0.45 -25.23
CA PRO A 511 -4.95 -1.90 -25.35
C PRO A 511 -5.76 -2.56 -24.23
N GLY A 512 -6.29 -3.72 -24.50
CA GLY A 512 -6.89 -4.55 -23.46
C GLY A 512 -5.88 -4.88 -22.37
N ASN A 513 -6.33 -5.04 -21.14
CA ASN A 513 -5.50 -5.33 -19.97
C ASN A 513 -4.28 -4.40 -19.88
N SER A 514 -4.50 -3.08 -19.86
CA SER A 514 -3.41 -2.10 -19.86
C SER A 514 -3.58 -0.99 -18.84
N LEU A 515 -2.44 -0.44 -18.41
CA LEU A 515 -2.34 0.86 -17.74
C LEU A 515 -1.60 1.82 -18.67
N THR A 516 -2.21 2.96 -18.99
CA THR A 516 -1.61 3.99 -19.83
C THR A 516 -1.48 5.30 -19.06
N ILE A 517 -0.31 5.91 -19.11
CA ILE A 517 0.00 7.19 -18.50
C ILE A 517 0.32 8.21 -19.59
N TYR A 518 -0.33 9.34 -19.56
CA TYR A 518 0.06 10.55 -20.32
C TYR A 518 0.61 11.57 -19.35
N SER A 519 1.87 11.98 -19.53
CA SER A 519 2.52 12.85 -18.55
C SER A 519 3.43 13.88 -19.19
N THR A 520 3.48 15.07 -18.59
CA THR A 520 4.48 16.11 -18.89
C THR A 520 5.82 15.85 -18.22
N TYR A 521 5.91 14.93 -17.26
CA TYR A 521 7.18 14.53 -16.68
C TYR A 521 8.12 13.96 -17.76
N ASN A 522 9.36 14.41 -17.75
CA ASN A 522 10.40 13.90 -18.63
C ASN A 522 11.34 12.99 -17.86
N LEU A 523 11.03 11.71 -17.84
CA LEU A 523 11.94 10.72 -17.27
C LEU A 523 13.05 10.44 -18.29
N LYS A 524 14.24 10.96 -18.06
CA LYS A 524 15.39 10.77 -18.97
C LYS A 524 16.05 9.40 -18.82
N HIS A 525 15.81 8.71 -17.70
CA HIS A 525 16.49 7.46 -17.37
C HIS A 525 15.52 6.48 -16.69
N ASP A 526 15.59 5.23 -17.12
CA ASP A 526 14.71 4.16 -16.70
C ASP A 526 15.42 3.08 -15.88
N ALA A 527 16.73 3.26 -15.63
CA ALA A 527 17.50 2.31 -14.86
C ALA A 527 17.12 2.36 -13.38
N PRO A 528 16.99 1.21 -12.70
CA PRO A 528 16.87 1.18 -11.25
C PRO A 528 17.98 2.01 -10.59
N GLY A 529 17.64 2.88 -9.66
CA GLY A 529 18.62 3.69 -8.93
C GLY A 529 18.66 5.17 -9.24
N ILE A 530 17.77 5.65 -10.11
CA ILE A 530 17.69 7.08 -10.40
C ILE A 530 16.56 7.70 -9.61
N ILE A 531 16.93 8.59 -8.71
CA ILE A 531 15.96 9.43 -7.97
C ILE A 531 15.32 10.37 -8.98
N LEU A 532 14.00 10.43 -8.98
CA LEU A 532 13.25 11.40 -9.78
C LEU A 532 13.41 12.79 -9.17
N GLU A 533 14.46 13.51 -9.54
CA GLU A 533 14.67 14.90 -9.10
C GLU A 533 13.44 15.79 -9.36
N GLN A 534 12.64 15.44 -10.36
CA GLN A 534 11.43 16.18 -10.74
C GLN A 534 10.25 15.97 -9.76
N LYS A 535 10.26 14.90 -8.94
CA LYS A 535 9.24 14.64 -7.93
C LYS A 535 9.51 15.36 -6.61
N GLN A 536 10.75 15.65 -6.33
CA GLN A 536 11.13 16.27 -5.07
C GLN A 536 10.67 17.74 -5.08
N SER A 537 9.91 18.12 -4.07
CA SER A 537 9.70 19.54 -3.76
C SER A 537 11.08 20.19 -3.59
N PRO A 538 11.27 21.45 -4.00
CA PRO A 538 12.50 22.15 -3.71
C PRO A 538 12.76 22.01 -2.20
N ARG A 539 13.92 21.46 -1.85
CA ARG A 539 14.37 21.39 -0.47
C ARG A 539 14.32 22.83 0.06
N THR A 540 13.42 23.10 0.98
CA THR A 540 13.62 24.26 1.82
C THR A 540 14.96 24.01 2.52
N ASN A 541 15.99 24.75 2.14
CA ASN A 541 17.27 24.73 2.82
C ASN A 541 17.00 25.05 4.28
N SER A 542 16.77 24.02 5.10
CA SER A 542 16.91 24.13 6.53
C SER A 542 18.39 24.41 6.73
N ALA A 543 18.69 25.63 7.19
CA ALA A 543 20.03 26.07 7.48
C ALA A 543 20.81 24.96 8.19
N GLU A 544 21.98 24.61 7.64
CA GLU A 544 22.96 23.81 8.36
C GLU A 544 23.12 24.42 9.76
N PRO A 545 23.09 23.61 10.82
CA PRO A 545 23.47 24.13 12.13
C PRO A 545 24.93 24.57 12.04
N LYS A 546 25.15 25.86 12.11
CA LYS A 546 26.51 26.41 12.31
C LYS A 546 27.12 25.69 13.51
N LYS A 547 28.29 25.09 13.29
CA LYS A 547 29.12 24.45 14.29
C LYS A 547 29.39 25.37 15.47
#